data_339172c599e6ec60b4a1a8ce72b1fb07
#
_entry.id   339172c599e6ec60b4a1a8ce72b1fb07
#
_cell.length_a   1.000
_cell.length_b   1.000
_cell.length_c   1.000
_cell.angle_alpha   90.00
_cell.angle_beta   90.00
_cell.angle_gamma   90.00
#
_symmetry.space_group_name_H-M   'P 1'
#
loop_
_entity.id
_entity.type
_entity.pdbx_description
1 polymer ?
#
loop_
_entity_poly.entity_id
_entity_poly.type
_entity_poly.pdbx_seq_one_letter_code
_entity_poly.pdbx_strand_id
1 'polypeptide(L)'
;MAAVADRSLINVDKTEYWFTKDACKDEAGALKLLYEQPQIASKTKPGLPGATPLMIALENRASDTVVRKLLDYFPAAVEIAHNGSFPLHIAAKLGASGPDAVEHLLKIHPEAARAKEDVGMHDDEFLPVHLAMRHALVQEKVVSLLVARYPLSEMSLVDLIKCGEQSAALGDRKLRTPATEAALLLLEREPALAQEARELDDALPLHMAFIYGAADEVVLRLLEAFPEAARRPDKKGNRPVNIATQQARSQAVMKALLAA
;
A
#
# COMPACT_ATOMS: atom_id res chain seq x y z
N MET A 1 -32.41 -24.72 -22.96
CA MET A 1 -32.86 -23.68 -22.00
C MET A 1 -31.81 -22.57 -22.02
N ALA A 2 -32.10 -21.49 -22.73
CA ALA A 2 -31.21 -20.34 -22.81
C ALA A 2 -31.28 -19.58 -21.46
N ALA A 3 -30.14 -19.39 -20.84
CA ALA A 3 -30.02 -18.56 -19.64
C ALA A 3 -30.48 -17.15 -20.01
N VAL A 4 -31.55 -16.70 -19.38
CA VAL A 4 -32.01 -15.31 -19.44
C VAL A 4 -30.92 -14.51 -18.72
N ALA A 5 -30.10 -13.81 -19.49
CA ALA A 5 -29.20 -12.83 -18.93
C ALA A 5 -30.04 -11.80 -18.17
N ASP A 6 -29.81 -11.74 -16.87
CA ASP A 6 -30.51 -10.85 -15.97
C ASP A 6 -30.25 -9.41 -16.41
N ARG A 7 -31.26 -8.78 -17.00
CA ARG A 7 -31.24 -7.39 -17.46
C ARG A 7 -31.19 -6.37 -16.30
N SER A 8 -31.21 -6.84 -15.04
CA SER A 8 -31.17 -5.99 -13.85
C SER A 8 -29.80 -5.39 -13.55
N LEU A 9 -28.73 -5.91 -14.19
CA LEU A 9 -27.36 -5.39 -14.03
C LEU A 9 -27.11 -4.11 -14.84
N ILE A 10 -28.03 -3.76 -15.75
CA ILE A 10 -27.93 -2.54 -16.55
C ILE A 10 -29.16 -1.72 -16.21
N ASN A 11 -29.03 -0.76 -15.31
CA ASN A 11 -30.10 0.20 -15.07
C ASN A 11 -30.20 1.10 -16.32
N VAL A 12 -31.15 0.75 -17.19
CA VAL A 12 -31.37 1.38 -18.50
C VAL A 12 -32.30 2.58 -18.30
N ASP A 13 -31.82 3.59 -17.61
CA ASP A 13 -32.32 4.92 -17.89
C ASP A 13 -31.48 5.49 -19.03
N LYS A 14 -32.11 5.77 -20.15
CA LYS A 14 -31.49 5.96 -21.48
C LYS A 14 -30.52 7.14 -21.60
N THR A 15 -30.16 7.80 -20.52
CA THR A 15 -29.37 9.04 -20.54
C THR A 15 -28.04 9.00 -19.77
N GLU A 16 -27.81 8.02 -18.87
CA GLU A 16 -26.58 7.99 -18.04
C GLU A 16 -26.02 6.59 -17.86
N TYR A 17 -25.29 6.09 -18.86
CA TYR A 17 -24.50 4.87 -18.70
C TYR A 17 -23.18 5.19 -18.02
N TRP A 18 -23.00 4.67 -16.81
CA TRP A 18 -21.72 4.61 -16.13
C TRP A 18 -21.38 3.18 -15.75
N PHE A 19 -20.10 2.92 -15.50
CA PHE A 19 -19.64 1.64 -15.02
C PHE A 19 -20.04 1.48 -13.54
N THR A 20 -20.79 0.42 -13.20
CA THR A 20 -21.33 0.21 -11.86
C THR A 20 -20.54 -0.84 -11.07
N LYS A 21 -20.72 -0.83 -9.74
CA LYS A 21 -20.17 -1.87 -8.84
C LYS A 21 -20.63 -3.28 -9.25
N ASP A 22 -21.86 -3.43 -9.71
CA ASP A 22 -22.38 -4.73 -10.10
C ASP A 22 -21.80 -5.22 -11.43
N ALA A 23 -21.47 -4.30 -12.35
CA ALA A 23 -20.72 -4.62 -13.56
C ALA A 23 -19.33 -5.20 -13.25
N CYS A 24 -18.70 -4.80 -12.14
CA CYS A 24 -17.39 -5.34 -11.74
C CYS A 24 -17.45 -6.84 -11.35
N LYS A 25 -18.61 -7.36 -10.97
CA LYS A 25 -18.79 -8.75 -10.55
C LYS A 25 -19.03 -9.72 -11.73
N ASP A 26 -19.50 -9.18 -12.85
CA ASP A 26 -19.73 -9.92 -14.08
C ASP A 26 -18.73 -9.50 -15.15
N GLU A 27 -17.60 -10.20 -15.21
CA GLU A 27 -16.51 -9.90 -16.16
C GLU A 27 -17.02 -9.91 -17.61
N ALA A 28 -17.81 -10.91 -17.98
CA ALA A 28 -18.30 -11.06 -19.36
C ALA A 28 -19.26 -9.91 -19.72
N GLY A 29 -20.14 -9.54 -18.79
CA GLY A 29 -21.05 -8.39 -18.96
C GLY A 29 -20.30 -7.07 -19.04
N ALA A 30 -19.30 -6.88 -18.19
CA ALA A 30 -18.45 -5.68 -18.19
C ALA A 30 -17.68 -5.54 -19.52
N LEU A 31 -17.06 -6.61 -19.99
CA LEU A 31 -16.32 -6.60 -21.26
C LEU A 31 -17.23 -6.37 -22.45
N LYS A 32 -18.41 -6.98 -22.47
CA LYS A 32 -19.42 -6.75 -23.51
C LYS A 32 -19.87 -5.28 -23.52
N LEU A 33 -20.16 -4.71 -22.35
CA LEU A 33 -20.54 -3.31 -22.22
C LEU A 33 -19.46 -2.36 -22.74
N LEU A 34 -18.20 -2.61 -22.39
CA LEU A 34 -17.06 -1.82 -22.84
C LEU A 34 -16.82 -1.96 -24.35
N TYR A 35 -17.08 -3.14 -24.90
CA TYR A 35 -16.98 -3.37 -26.36
C TYR A 35 -18.07 -2.62 -27.14
N GLU A 36 -19.32 -2.68 -26.66
CA GLU A 36 -20.46 -2.01 -27.30
C GLU A 36 -20.42 -0.48 -27.12
N GLN A 37 -19.87 -0.01 -25.99
CA GLN A 37 -19.86 1.41 -25.64
C GLN A 37 -18.51 1.85 -25.01
N PRO A 38 -17.43 1.92 -25.80
CA PRO A 38 -16.09 2.29 -25.31
C PRO A 38 -16.03 3.63 -24.58
N GLN A 39 -16.89 4.57 -24.97
CA GLN A 39 -16.98 5.91 -24.36
C GLN A 39 -17.36 5.89 -22.87
N ILE A 40 -17.87 4.77 -22.36
CA ILE A 40 -18.16 4.62 -20.93
C ILE A 40 -16.88 4.70 -20.09
N ALA A 41 -15.73 4.23 -20.63
CA ALA A 41 -14.46 4.25 -19.91
C ALA A 41 -14.03 5.66 -19.45
N SER A 42 -14.46 6.72 -20.17
CA SER A 42 -14.13 8.11 -19.85
C SER A 42 -15.19 8.84 -19.01
N LYS A 43 -16.35 8.22 -18.77
CA LYS A 43 -17.45 8.88 -18.02
C LYS A 43 -17.20 8.77 -16.53
N THR A 44 -17.17 9.92 -15.85
CA THR A 44 -17.13 9.99 -14.38
C THR A 44 -18.51 9.85 -13.78
N LYS A 45 -18.58 9.28 -12.58
CA LYS A 45 -19.84 9.14 -11.85
C LYS A 45 -20.39 10.50 -11.45
N PRO A 46 -21.66 10.83 -11.78
CA PRO A 46 -22.28 12.09 -11.38
C PRO A 46 -22.23 12.30 -9.87
N GLY A 47 -21.86 13.53 -9.44
CA GLY A 47 -21.75 13.88 -8.03
C GLY A 47 -20.52 13.38 -7.30
N LEU A 48 -19.63 12.61 -7.98
CA LEU A 48 -18.38 12.13 -7.42
C LEU A 48 -17.23 12.48 -8.36
N PRO A 49 -16.60 13.66 -8.22
CA PRO A 49 -15.47 14.07 -9.04
C PRO A 49 -14.32 13.04 -8.94
N GLY A 50 -13.74 12.66 -10.07
CA GLY A 50 -12.65 11.69 -10.14
C GLY A 50 -13.06 10.21 -10.02
N ALA A 51 -14.34 9.89 -9.72
CA ALA A 51 -14.82 8.50 -9.72
C ALA A 51 -14.96 7.99 -11.17
N THR A 52 -13.85 7.64 -11.79
CA THR A 52 -13.80 7.04 -13.11
C THR A 52 -14.20 5.56 -13.07
N PRO A 53 -14.64 4.95 -14.18
CA PRO A 53 -14.86 3.51 -14.27
C PRO A 53 -13.64 2.68 -13.84
N LEU A 54 -12.43 3.16 -14.12
CA LEU A 54 -11.20 2.53 -13.66
C LEU A 54 -11.12 2.49 -12.12
N MET A 55 -11.41 3.62 -11.43
CA MET A 55 -11.43 3.67 -9.97
C MET A 55 -12.47 2.72 -9.39
N ILE A 56 -13.68 2.73 -9.96
CA ILE A 56 -14.77 1.84 -9.54
C ILE A 56 -14.38 0.37 -9.72
N ALA A 57 -13.75 0.03 -10.85
CA ALA A 57 -13.27 -1.33 -11.13
C ALA A 57 -12.21 -1.77 -10.10
N LEU A 58 -11.23 -0.93 -9.81
CA LEU A 58 -10.18 -1.20 -8.82
C LEU A 58 -10.76 -1.36 -7.42
N GLU A 59 -11.62 -0.44 -6.96
CA GLU A 59 -12.27 -0.49 -5.64
C GLU A 59 -13.13 -1.75 -5.44
N ASN A 60 -13.76 -2.23 -6.51
CA ASN A 60 -14.62 -3.40 -6.46
C ASN A 60 -13.95 -4.68 -6.92
N ARG A 61 -12.63 -4.69 -7.05
CA ARG A 61 -11.82 -5.87 -7.37
C ARG A 61 -12.24 -6.54 -8.67
N ALA A 62 -12.47 -5.75 -9.71
CA ALA A 62 -12.69 -6.27 -11.05
C ALA A 62 -11.46 -7.06 -11.53
N SER A 63 -11.68 -7.97 -12.48
CA SER A 63 -10.58 -8.75 -13.06
C SER A 63 -9.56 -7.87 -13.79
N ASP A 64 -8.33 -8.36 -13.88
CA ASP A 64 -7.25 -7.69 -14.63
C ASP A 64 -7.63 -7.41 -16.07
N THR A 65 -8.44 -8.29 -16.68
CA THR A 65 -8.93 -8.15 -18.05
C THR A 65 -9.81 -6.90 -18.19
N VAL A 66 -10.73 -6.68 -17.25
CA VAL A 66 -11.61 -5.50 -17.24
C VAL A 66 -10.80 -4.23 -16.99
N VAL A 67 -9.90 -4.24 -16.02
CA VAL A 67 -9.02 -3.10 -15.73
C VAL A 67 -8.18 -2.72 -16.93
N ARG A 68 -7.56 -3.70 -17.58
CA ARG A 68 -6.77 -3.49 -18.80
C ARG A 68 -7.61 -2.91 -19.93
N LYS A 69 -8.83 -3.43 -20.11
CA LYS A 69 -9.73 -2.94 -21.17
C LYS A 69 -10.18 -1.50 -20.95
N LEU A 70 -10.44 -1.12 -19.69
CA LEU A 70 -10.71 0.28 -19.33
C LEU A 70 -9.53 1.19 -19.66
N LEU A 71 -8.32 0.75 -19.36
CA LEU A 71 -7.08 1.48 -19.66
C LEU A 71 -6.81 1.58 -21.17
N ASP A 72 -7.11 0.53 -21.93
CA ASP A 72 -7.01 0.54 -23.40
C ASP A 72 -7.90 1.62 -24.03
N TYR A 73 -9.13 1.79 -23.50
CA TYR A 73 -10.07 2.77 -24.02
C TYR A 73 -9.87 4.18 -23.47
N PHE A 74 -9.39 4.31 -22.25
CA PHE A 74 -9.16 5.61 -21.62
C PHE A 74 -7.88 5.61 -20.75
N PRO A 75 -6.70 5.65 -21.38
CA PRO A 75 -5.42 5.64 -20.65
C PRO A 75 -5.26 6.81 -19.68
N ALA A 76 -5.79 7.99 -20.00
CA ALA A 76 -5.71 9.17 -19.14
C ALA A 76 -6.39 8.99 -17.76
N ALA A 77 -7.20 7.92 -17.57
CA ALA A 77 -7.80 7.61 -16.29
C ALA A 77 -6.76 7.40 -15.18
N VAL A 78 -5.53 7.00 -15.51
CA VAL A 78 -4.44 6.75 -14.54
C VAL A 78 -4.01 8.02 -13.79
N GLU A 79 -4.24 9.20 -14.39
CA GLU A 79 -3.87 10.51 -13.84
C GLU A 79 -5.00 11.17 -13.05
N ILE A 80 -6.21 10.59 -13.08
CA ILE A 80 -7.38 11.16 -12.41
C ILE A 80 -7.43 10.64 -10.97
N ALA A 81 -7.22 11.54 -10.02
CA ALA A 81 -7.37 11.22 -8.60
C ALA A 81 -8.84 11.26 -8.16
N HIS A 82 -9.21 10.38 -7.23
CA HIS A 82 -10.48 10.39 -6.52
C HIS A 82 -10.21 10.39 -5.02
N ASN A 83 -10.74 11.39 -4.30
CA ASN A 83 -10.50 11.58 -2.87
C ASN A 83 -8.99 11.57 -2.50
N GLY A 84 -8.17 12.22 -3.31
CA GLY A 84 -6.72 12.30 -3.11
C GLY A 84 -5.92 11.06 -3.52
N SER A 85 -6.58 9.95 -3.90
CA SER A 85 -5.94 8.69 -4.30
C SER A 85 -5.93 8.53 -5.82
N PHE A 86 -4.78 8.22 -6.39
CA PHE A 86 -4.66 7.79 -7.79
C PHE A 86 -5.03 6.31 -7.95
N PRO A 87 -5.38 5.84 -9.17
CA PRO A 87 -5.67 4.43 -9.43
C PRO A 87 -4.62 3.45 -8.91
N LEU A 88 -3.33 3.81 -8.98
CA LEU A 88 -2.24 2.98 -8.48
C LEU A 88 -2.28 2.83 -6.94
N HIS A 89 -2.71 3.87 -6.18
CA HIS A 89 -2.89 3.77 -4.73
C HIS A 89 -3.96 2.73 -4.38
N ILE A 90 -5.10 2.77 -5.09
CA ILE A 90 -6.20 1.83 -4.86
C ILE A 90 -5.78 0.40 -5.23
N ALA A 91 -5.11 0.21 -6.37
CA ALA A 91 -4.61 -1.09 -6.79
C ALA A 91 -3.60 -1.65 -5.76
N ALA A 92 -2.70 -0.82 -5.27
CA ALA A 92 -1.71 -1.18 -4.26
C ALA A 92 -2.35 -1.52 -2.91
N LYS A 93 -3.31 -0.70 -2.46
CA LYS A 93 -4.00 -0.85 -1.16
C LYS A 93 -4.85 -2.11 -1.09
N LEU A 94 -5.59 -2.40 -2.14
CA LEU A 94 -6.57 -3.48 -2.11
C LEU A 94 -5.99 -4.83 -2.55
N GLY A 95 -4.85 -4.85 -3.22
CA GLY A 95 -4.29 -6.04 -3.86
C GLY A 95 -5.29 -6.70 -4.83
N ALA A 96 -6.24 -5.91 -5.28
CA ALA A 96 -7.55 -6.37 -5.73
C ALA A 96 -7.57 -6.78 -7.18
N SER A 97 -6.83 -6.07 -7.95
CA SER A 97 -6.56 -6.40 -9.34
C SER A 97 -5.16 -6.98 -9.33
N GLY A 98 -4.97 -8.13 -9.89
CA GLY A 98 -3.70 -8.86 -9.81
C GLY A 98 -2.47 -8.03 -10.22
N PRO A 99 -1.29 -8.63 -10.14
CA PRO A 99 -0.05 -7.94 -10.49
C PRO A 99 -0.04 -7.40 -11.93
N ASP A 100 -0.80 -8.01 -12.83
CA ASP A 100 -0.86 -7.60 -14.23
C ASP A 100 -1.53 -6.24 -14.41
N ALA A 101 -2.57 -5.92 -13.62
CA ALA A 101 -3.18 -4.58 -13.62
C ALA A 101 -2.22 -3.52 -13.09
N VAL A 102 -1.50 -3.81 -12.00
CA VAL A 102 -0.48 -2.91 -11.43
C VAL A 102 0.65 -2.67 -12.45
N GLU A 103 1.13 -3.74 -13.11
CA GLU A 103 2.14 -3.62 -14.15
C GLU A 103 1.67 -2.73 -15.30
N HIS A 104 0.41 -2.87 -15.71
CA HIS A 104 -0.18 -2.07 -16.78
C HIS A 104 -0.32 -0.60 -16.38
N LEU A 105 -0.80 -0.31 -15.17
CA LEU A 105 -0.84 1.04 -14.61
C LEU A 105 0.54 1.70 -14.60
N LEU A 106 1.56 0.98 -14.12
CA LEU A 106 2.95 1.45 -14.08
C LEU A 106 3.57 1.63 -15.46
N LYS A 107 3.12 0.88 -16.47
CA LYS A 107 3.58 1.04 -17.86
C LYS A 107 3.05 2.32 -18.48
N ILE A 108 1.78 2.68 -18.21
CA ILE A 108 1.15 3.88 -18.75
C ILE A 108 1.65 5.12 -18.01
N HIS A 109 1.73 5.06 -16.67
CA HIS A 109 2.11 6.20 -15.83
C HIS A 109 3.14 5.76 -14.75
N PRO A 110 4.43 5.67 -15.11
CA PRO A 110 5.48 5.24 -14.17
C PRO A 110 5.61 6.17 -12.95
N GLU A 111 5.39 7.47 -13.15
CA GLU A 111 5.51 8.48 -12.08
C GLU A 111 4.45 8.33 -10.99
N ALA A 112 3.35 7.63 -11.28
CA ALA A 112 2.34 7.32 -10.25
C ALA A 112 2.92 6.52 -9.07
N ALA A 113 4.02 5.77 -9.27
CA ALA A 113 4.70 5.06 -8.18
C ALA A 113 5.28 6.01 -7.12
N ARG A 114 5.53 7.28 -7.49
CA ARG A 114 6.06 8.34 -6.62
C ARG A 114 5.00 9.34 -6.17
N ALA A 115 3.80 9.20 -6.67
CA ALA A 115 2.70 10.07 -6.28
C ALA A 115 2.29 9.78 -4.83
N LYS A 116 2.11 10.81 -4.04
CA LYS A 116 1.64 10.72 -2.66
C LYS A 116 0.12 10.78 -2.62
N GLU A 117 -0.49 9.99 -1.74
CA GLU A 117 -1.93 10.01 -1.50
C GLU A 117 -2.27 11.23 -0.62
N ASP A 118 -3.10 12.14 -1.11
CA ASP A 118 -3.59 13.29 -0.35
C ASP A 118 -4.95 12.96 0.28
N VAL A 119 -4.95 12.40 1.46
CA VAL A 119 -6.19 12.07 2.21
C VAL A 119 -6.64 13.18 3.17
N GLY A 120 -5.99 14.35 3.16
CA GLY A 120 -6.47 15.59 3.77
C GLY A 120 -6.63 15.63 5.30
N MET A 121 -6.34 14.56 6.04
CA MET A 121 -6.61 14.48 7.47
C MET A 121 -5.40 14.12 8.36
N HIS A 122 -4.29 13.67 7.79
CA HIS A 122 -3.09 13.30 8.54
C HIS A 122 -1.85 13.72 7.75
N ASP A 123 -0.77 14.07 8.46
CA ASP A 123 0.55 14.38 7.89
C ASP A 123 1.24 13.15 7.22
N ASP A 124 0.56 12.01 7.21
CA ASP A 124 1.07 10.77 6.61
C ASP A 124 0.65 10.68 5.13
N GLU A 125 1.48 11.22 4.26
CA GLU A 125 1.36 11.07 2.81
C GLU A 125 1.90 9.69 2.39
N PHE A 126 1.02 8.78 1.99
CA PHE A 126 1.42 7.43 1.60
C PHE A 126 1.69 7.30 0.10
N LEU A 127 2.81 6.66 -0.23
CA LEU A 127 3.10 6.18 -1.57
C LEU A 127 2.37 4.85 -1.85
N PRO A 128 2.11 4.48 -3.12
CA PRO A 128 1.52 3.18 -3.46
C PRO A 128 2.26 1.99 -2.83
N VAL A 129 3.59 2.05 -2.76
CA VAL A 129 4.42 1.00 -2.15
C VAL A 129 4.16 0.86 -0.66
N HIS A 130 3.97 1.96 0.07
CA HIS A 130 3.64 1.94 1.49
C HIS A 130 2.28 1.27 1.73
N LEU A 131 1.29 1.59 0.89
CA LEU A 131 -0.04 0.98 0.96
C LEU A 131 0.01 -0.52 0.66
N ALA A 132 0.78 -0.93 -0.35
CA ALA A 132 0.97 -2.34 -0.66
C ALA A 132 1.62 -3.11 0.51
N MET A 133 2.60 -2.53 1.17
CA MET A 133 3.30 -3.15 2.29
C MET A 133 2.46 -3.23 3.57
N ARG A 134 1.52 -2.31 3.77
CA ARG A 134 0.60 -2.30 4.93
C ARG A 134 -0.45 -3.39 4.88
N HIS A 135 -0.81 -3.86 3.71
CA HIS A 135 -1.91 -4.81 3.53
C HIS A 135 -1.37 -6.22 3.31
N ALA A 136 -1.54 -7.10 4.29
CA ALA A 136 -1.09 -8.49 4.27
C ALA A 136 -1.68 -9.34 3.12
N LEU A 137 -2.76 -8.86 2.49
CA LEU A 137 -3.41 -9.53 1.35
C LEU A 137 -2.78 -9.17 -0.01
N VAL A 138 -1.82 -8.25 -0.04
CA VAL A 138 -1.18 -7.84 -1.28
C VAL A 138 -0.16 -8.90 -1.69
N GLN A 139 -0.21 -9.28 -2.94
CA GLN A 139 0.72 -10.27 -3.50
C GLN A 139 2.15 -9.71 -3.50
N GLU A 140 3.12 -10.54 -3.13
CA GLU A 140 4.56 -10.21 -3.14
C GLU A 140 5.01 -9.63 -4.50
N LYS A 141 4.45 -10.13 -5.61
CA LYS A 141 4.73 -9.62 -6.96
C LYS A 141 4.33 -8.15 -7.14
N VAL A 142 3.23 -7.70 -6.51
CA VAL A 142 2.82 -6.28 -6.55
C VAL A 142 3.83 -5.40 -5.82
N VAL A 143 4.26 -5.84 -4.64
CA VAL A 143 5.29 -5.12 -3.87
C VAL A 143 6.60 -5.04 -4.65
N SER A 144 7.05 -6.14 -5.25
CA SER A 144 8.28 -6.17 -6.05
C SER A 144 8.21 -5.27 -7.28
N LEU A 145 7.06 -5.20 -7.96
CA LEU A 145 6.83 -4.28 -9.08
C LEU A 145 6.92 -2.80 -8.65
N LEU A 146 6.33 -2.47 -7.51
CA LEU A 146 6.36 -1.10 -6.97
C LEU A 146 7.76 -0.72 -6.49
N VAL A 147 8.45 -1.62 -5.77
CA VAL A 147 9.85 -1.41 -5.32
C VAL A 147 10.81 -1.26 -6.48
N ALA A 148 10.59 -1.98 -7.59
CA ALA A 148 11.40 -1.82 -8.79
C ALA A 148 11.29 -0.41 -9.43
N ARG A 149 10.16 0.27 -9.23
CA ARG A 149 9.91 1.64 -9.73
C ARG A 149 10.22 2.72 -8.71
N TYR A 150 10.17 2.38 -7.43
CA TYR A 150 10.53 3.26 -6.33
C TYR A 150 11.66 2.60 -5.52
N PRO A 151 12.92 2.98 -5.77
CA PRO A 151 14.07 2.30 -5.16
C PRO A 151 14.05 2.41 -3.64
N LEU A 152 14.48 1.35 -2.97
CA LEU A 152 14.54 1.28 -1.50
C LEU A 152 15.37 2.43 -0.89
N SER A 153 16.37 2.94 -1.62
CA SER A 153 17.20 4.07 -1.20
C SER A 153 16.44 5.40 -1.06
N GLU A 154 15.27 5.51 -1.66
CA GLU A 154 14.39 6.68 -1.53
C GLU A 154 13.32 6.47 -0.44
N MET A 155 13.29 5.28 0.20
CA MET A 155 12.31 4.95 1.25
C MET A 155 12.90 5.23 2.62
N SER A 156 12.11 5.89 3.47
CA SER A 156 12.47 6.04 4.87
C SER A 156 12.36 4.69 5.60
N LEU A 157 13.41 4.32 6.35
CA LEU A 157 13.38 3.14 7.20
C LEU A 157 12.22 3.19 8.21
N VAL A 158 11.92 4.39 8.71
CA VAL A 158 10.79 4.59 9.65
C VAL A 158 9.44 4.32 8.99
N ASP A 159 9.25 4.70 7.72
CA ASP A 159 8.00 4.43 7.01
C ASP A 159 7.82 2.93 6.73
N LEU A 160 8.89 2.21 6.43
CA LEU A 160 8.87 0.74 6.32
C LEU A 160 8.48 0.09 7.66
N ILE A 161 9.03 0.57 8.77
CA ILE A 161 8.69 0.11 10.12
C ILE A 161 7.20 0.35 10.42
N LYS A 162 6.68 1.53 10.10
CA LYS A 162 5.24 1.85 10.26
C LYS A 162 4.35 0.93 9.40
N CYS A 163 4.76 0.63 8.18
CA CYS A 163 4.01 -0.25 7.30
C CYS A 163 3.92 -1.69 7.80
N GLY A 164 4.88 -2.15 8.60
CA GLY A 164 4.90 -3.49 9.21
C GLY A 164 3.91 -3.67 10.37
N GLU A 165 3.40 -2.60 10.97
CA GLU A 165 2.56 -2.64 12.18
C GLU A 165 1.26 -3.43 12.02
N GLN A 166 0.57 -3.27 10.90
CA GLN A 166 -0.75 -3.90 10.70
C GLN A 166 -0.71 -5.42 10.58
N SER A 167 0.45 -5.98 10.25
CA SER A 167 0.64 -7.44 10.25
C SER A 167 0.75 -8.01 11.67
N ALA A 168 1.27 -7.23 12.62
CA ALA A 168 1.32 -7.61 14.02
C ALA A 168 -0.07 -7.64 14.69
N ALA A 169 -1.03 -6.87 14.20
CA ALA A 169 -2.41 -6.86 14.68
C ALA A 169 -3.16 -8.19 14.38
N LEU A 170 -2.67 -9.00 13.42
CA LEU A 170 -3.17 -10.35 13.14
C LEU A 170 -2.62 -11.43 14.08
N GLY A 171 -1.86 -11.04 15.11
CA GLY A 171 -1.45 -11.92 16.22
C GLY A 171 -0.18 -12.74 15.99
N ASP A 172 0.42 -12.70 14.81
CA ASP A 172 1.65 -13.44 14.52
C ASP A 172 2.82 -12.49 14.15
N ARG A 173 3.56 -12.05 15.19
CA ARG A 173 4.79 -11.22 15.01
C ARG A 173 5.94 -11.96 14.31
N LYS A 174 5.76 -13.24 13.99
CA LYS A 174 6.74 -14.04 13.26
C LYS A 174 6.51 -14.02 11.76
N LEU A 175 5.37 -13.48 11.30
CA LEU A 175 5.12 -13.42 9.87
C LEU A 175 6.04 -12.36 9.24
N ARG A 176 6.91 -12.79 8.34
CA ARG A 176 7.68 -11.89 7.49
C ARG A 176 6.72 -11.21 6.52
N THR A 177 6.56 -9.90 6.69
CA THR A 177 5.79 -9.09 5.77
C THR A 177 6.72 -8.50 4.72
N PRO A 178 6.20 -8.08 3.56
CA PRO A 178 7.01 -7.36 2.58
C PRO A 178 7.70 -6.12 3.16
N ALA A 179 7.05 -5.42 4.10
CA ALA A 179 7.65 -4.29 4.81
C ALA A 179 8.81 -4.69 5.72
N THR A 180 8.68 -5.82 6.41
CA THR A 180 9.76 -6.40 7.23
C THR A 180 10.98 -6.74 6.37
N GLU A 181 10.77 -7.42 5.23
CA GLU A 181 11.84 -7.77 4.31
C GLU A 181 12.51 -6.55 3.70
N ALA A 182 11.73 -5.55 3.28
CA ALA A 182 12.26 -4.30 2.76
C ALA A 182 13.09 -3.54 3.81
N ALA A 183 12.64 -3.48 5.07
CA ALA A 183 13.39 -2.86 6.17
C ALA A 183 14.71 -3.59 6.45
N LEU A 184 14.70 -4.92 6.43
CA LEU A 184 15.91 -5.74 6.61
C LEU A 184 16.91 -5.53 5.48
N LEU A 185 16.47 -5.55 4.23
CA LEU A 185 17.30 -5.28 3.05
C LEU A 185 17.90 -3.88 3.08
N LEU A 186 17.11 -2.89 3.51
CA LEU A 186 17.58 -1.51 3.62
C LEU A 186 18.67 -1.40 4.69
N LEU A 187 18.46 -1.99 5.88
CA LEU A 187 19.46 -2.03 6.96
C LEU A 187 20.72 -2.82 6.59
N GLU A 188 20.61 -3.84 5.74
CA GLU A 188 21.76 -4.58 5.24
C GLU A 188 22.62 -3.72 4.30
N ARG A 189 21.99 -2.91 3.45
CA ARG A 189 22.69 -2.03 2.50
C ARG A 189 23.24 -0.79 3.17
N GLU A 190 22.47 -0.18 4.04
CA GLU A 190 22.75 1.12 4.67
C GLU A 190 22.52 1.04 6.19
N PRO A 191 23.41 0.39 6.96
CA PRO A 191 23.28 0.28 8.42
C PRO A 191 23.21 1.64 9.15
N ALA A 192 23.78 2.69 8.54
CA ALA A 192 23.78 4.05 9.08
C ALA A 192 22.37 4.60 9.29
N LEU A 193 21.37 4.15 8.54
CA LEU A 193 19.99 4.54 8.72
C LEU A 193 19.43 4.23 10.11
N ALA A 194 20.00 3.25 10.83
CA ALA A 194 19.63 2.96 12.21
C ALA A 194 19.93 4.12 13.17
N GLN A 195 20.79 5.05 12.78
CA GLN A 195 21.22 6.23 13.57
C GLN A 195 20.41 7.48 13.24
N GLU A 196 19.65 7.48 12.17
CA GLU A 196 18.86 8.63 11.71
C GLU A 196 17.69 8.89 12.66
N ALA A 197 17.82 9.95 13.46
CA ALA A 197 16.77 10.38 14.35
C ALA A 197 15.73 11.21 13.58
N ARG A 198 14.46 11.03 13.92
CA ARG A 198 13.38 11.83 13.36
C ARG A 198 13.49 13.29 13.86
N GLU A 199 13.46 14.25 12.97
CA GLU A 199 13.65 15.70 13.30
C GLU A 199 12.65 16.22 14.34
N LEU A 200 11.41 15.70 14.32
CA LEU A 200 10.32 16.16 15.16
C LEU A 200 10.56 15.87 16.65
N ASP A 201 11.01 14.67 17.00
CA ASP A 201 11.06 14.18 18.38
C ASP A 201 12.35 13.46 18.75
N ASP A 202 13.39 13.50 17.90
CA ASP A 202 14.66 12.78 18.04
C ASP A 202 14.50 11.25 18.25
N ALA A 203 13.33 10.71 17.89
CA ALA A 203 13.10 9.28 17.98
C ALA A 203 13.91 8.53 16.91
N LEU A 204 14.75 7.61 17.36
CA LEU A 204 15.51 6.71 16.50
C LEU A 204 14.59 5.65 15.87
N PRO A 205 14.99 5.01 14.77
CA PRO A 205 14.26 3.87 14.20
C PRO A 205 13.95 2.78 15.22
N LEU A 206 14.82 2.55 16.22
CA LEU A 206 14.58 1.60 17.29
C LEU A 206 13.39 1.99 18.19
N HIS A 207 13.20 3.28 18.50
CA HIS A 207 12.01 3.76 19.21
C HIS A 207 10.74 3.46 18.39
N MET A 208 10.80 3.78 17.10
CA MET A 208 9.67 3.58 16.18
C MET A 208 9.35 2.10 16.02
N ALA A 209 10.37 1.22 15.96
CA ALA A 209 10.17 -0.22 15.91
C ALA A 209 9.39 -0.76 17.11
N PHE A 210 9.59 -0.19 18.30
CA PHE A 210 8.77 -0.54 19.47
C PHE A 210 7.40 0.12 19.44
N ILE A 211 7.29 1.39 19.08
CA ILE A 211 6.00 2.10 19.02
C ILE A 211 5.06 1.39 18.04
N TYR A 212 5.56 1.02 16.86
CA TYR A 212 4.76 0.40 15.80
C TYR A 212 4.77 -1.14 15.83
N GLY A 213 5.34 -1.75 16.85
CA GLY A 213 5.27 -3.20 17.01
C GLY A 213 6.01 -3.99 15.92
N ALA A 214 7.09 -3.45 15.35
CA ALA A 214 7.88 -4.10 14.32
C ALA A 214 8.30 -5.53 14.69
N ALA A 215 8.54 -6.38 13.70
CA ALA A 215 9.00 -7.74 13.91
C ALA A 215 10.31 -7.77 14.71
N ASP A 216 10.47 -8.76 15.58
CA ASP A 216 11.65 -8.89 16.44
C ASP A 216 12.97 -8.95 15.62
N GLU A 217 12.92 -9.49 14.41
CA GLU A 217 14.07 -9.55 13.50
C GLU A 217 14.56 -8.15 13.08
N VAL A 218 13.64 -7.22 12.79
CA VAL A 218 13.96 -5.81 12.51
C VAL A 218 14.57 -5.14 13.74
N VAL A 219 14.01 -5.39 14.92
CA VAL A 219 14.54 -4.85 16.18
C VAL A 219 15.96 -5.33 16.46
N LEU A 220 16.21 -6.62 16.29
CA LEU A 220 17.54 -7.21 16.46
C LEU A 220 18.53 -6.61 15.47
N ARG A 221 18.13 -6.45 14.22
CA ARG A 221 18.99 -5.87 13.19
C ARG A 221 19.32 -4.40 13.46
N LEU A 222 18.36 -3.62 13.96
CA LEU A 222 18.59 -2.24 14.41
C LEU A 222 19.59 -2.17 15.55
N LEU A 223 19.49 -3.08 16.53
CA LEU A 223 20.43 -3.16 17.65
C LEU A 223 21.83 -3.61 17.21
N GLU A 224 21.94 -4.52 16.23
CA GLU A 224 23.22 -4.90 15.63
C GLU A 224 23.87 -3.73 14.89
N ALA A 225 23.09 -2.96 14.12
CA ALA A 225 23.56 -1.82 13.35
C ALA A 225 23.94 -0.63 14.26
N PHE A 226 23.20 -0.39 15.35
CA PHE A 226 23.46 0.71 16.27
C PHE A 226 23.07 0.32 17.72
N PRO A 227 23.96 -0.36 18.46
CA PRO A 227 23.69 -0.82 19.84
C PRO A 227 23.37 0.32 20.81
N GLU A 228 24.05 1.46 20.67
CA GLU A 228 23.87 2.62 21.55
C GLU A 228 22.44 3.20 21.49
N ALA A 229 21.67 2.88 20.43
CA ALA A 229 20.25 3.26 20.34
C ALA A 229 19.45 2.81 21.57
N ALA A 230 19.77 1.66 22.16
CA ALA A 230 19.07 1.14 23.33
C ALA A 230 19.02 2.11 24.52
N ARG A 231 20.08 2.93 24.66
CA ARG A 231 20.25 3.85 25.79
C ARG A 231 19.87 5.28 25.47
N ARG A 232 19.75 5.64 24.18
CA ARG A 232 19.49 7.01 23.75
C ARG A 232 18.02 7.39 23.97
N PRO A 233 17.70 8.46 24.71
CA PRO A 233 16.31 8.91 24.92
C PRO A 233 15.84 9.73 23.70
N ASP A 234 14.51 9.72 23.47
CA ASP A 234 13.83 10.70 22.60
C ASP A 234 13.70 12.07 23.32
N LYS A 235 13.14 13.09 22.63
CA LYS A 235 12.90 14.43 23.23
C LYS A 235 12.00 14.40 24.48
N LYS A 236 11.20 13.34 24.66
CA LYS A 236 10.32 13.16 25.82
C LYS A 236 11.00 12.41 26.96
N GLY A 237 12.27 12.02 26.77
CA GLY A 237 13.04 11.22 27.73
C GLY A 237 12.74 9.72 27.70
N ASN A 238 11.97 9.23 26.73
CA ASN A 238 11.68 7.80 26.61
C ASN A 238 12.90 7.08 26.00
N ARG A 239 13.33 6.02 26.64
CA ARG A 239 14.35 5.12 26.08
C ARG A 239 13.66 3.92 25.41
N PRO A 240 14.25 3.32 24.36
CA PRO A 240 13.68 2.14 23.72
C PRO A 240 13.33 1.01 24.67
N VAL A 241 14.16 0.78 25.70
CA VAL A 241 13.90 -0.24 26.72
C VAL A 241 12.60 0.00 27.50
N ASN A 242 12.27 1.27 27.79
CA ASN A 242 11.04 1.61 28.51
C ASN A 242 9.78 1.32 27.65
N ILE A 243 9.88 1.55 26.35
CA ILE A 243 8.80 1.25 25.40
C ILE A 243 8.67 -0.27 25.24
N ALA A 244 9.79 -0.97 25.11
CA ALA A 244 9.84 -2.43 24.98
C ALA A 244 9.22 -3.18 26.16
N THR A 245 9.42 -2.69 27.39
CA THR A 245 8.87 -3.33 28.61
C THR A 245 7.34 -3.28 28.69
N GLN A 246 6.71 -2.32 28.01
CA GLN A 246 5.26 -2.21 27.91
C GLN A 246 4.65 -3.19 26.88
N GLN A 247 5.50 -3.87 26.13
CA GLN A 247 5.10 -4.81 25.08
C GLN A 247 5.66 -6.20 25.40
N ALA A 248 4.90 -7.25 25.16
CA ALA A 248 5.37 -8.64 25.31
C ALA A 248 6.36 -8.96 24.18
N ARG A 249 7.63 -8.59 24.32
CA ARG A 249 8.72 -8.88 23.37
C ARG A 249 9.38 -10.21 23.67
N SER A 250 10.02 -10.80 22.66
CA SER A 250 10.74 -12.05 22.82
C SER A 250 11.92 -11.91 23.79
N GLN A 251 12.29 -13.02 24.41
CA GLN A 251 13.46 -13.08 25.31
C GLN A 251 14.75 -12.65 24.59
N ALA A 252 14.87 -12.95 23.28
CA ALA A 252 16.01 -12.55 22.47
C ALA A 252 16.17 -11.04 22.38
N VAL A 253 15.05 -10.32 22.10
CA VAL A 253 15.02 -8.85 22.03
C VAL A 253 15.37 -8.23 23.39
N MET A 254 14.77 -8.74 24.48
CA MET A 254 15.05 -8.22 25.83
C MET A 254 16.51 -8.45 26.23
N LYS A 255 17.07 -9.61 25.90
CA LYS A 255 18.50 -9.91 26.14
C LYS A 255 19.41 -8.97 25.35
N ALA A 256 19.09 -8.73 24.07
CA ALA A 256 19.87 -7.82 23.21
C ALA A 256 19.84 -6.37 23.72
N LEU A 257 18.65 -5.87 24.15
CA LEU A 257 18.50 -4.53 24.73
C LEU A 257 19.29 -4.34 26.02
N LEU A 258 19.39 -5.37 26.86
CA LEU A 258 20.13 -5.28 28.13
C LEU A 258 21.63 -5.43 27.93
N ALA A 259 22.06 -6.03 26.82
CA ALA A 259 23.48 -6.20 26.49
C ALA A 259 24.07 -4.97 25.75
N ALA A 260 23.23 -4.16 25.08
CA ALA A 260 23.58 -2.92 24.39
C ALA A 260 23.66 -1.74 25.34
#